data_fbc8a6a22009b2e8faede7a468e6125f
#
_entry.id   fbc8a6a22009b2e8faede7a468e6125f
#
_cell.length_a   1.000
_cell.length_b   1.000
_cell.length_c   1.000
_cell.angle_alpha   90.00
_cell.angle_beta   90.00
_cell.angle_gamma   90.00
#
_symmetry.space_group_name_H-M   'P 1'
#
loop_
_entity.id
_entity.type
_entity.pdbx_description
1 polymer ?
#
loop_
_entity_poly.entity_id
_entity_poly.type
_entity_poly.pdbx_seq_one_letter_code
_entity_poly.pdbx_strand_id
1 'polypeptide(L)'
;MTLPPPSIPDSEIQEVTLSAELIGRELLQSRLFSIEGLELHLIPGERFAPVADAVGLLREATYRQQLSGSGDRRDLDGRDSAYDHLLLIEPGSGALAGAARLQFLPGQCGTSDLPDGSQSYLEHVYPGIKARLTSLGNHLEIGRVALASRFQKQPHSLMALFRGGLLIAARSGYDTLHGLVSYNHFAHSEPVNQAFLSGLMRPPYLQSEPTLPAPRHPLTTVQSSDQPNPIANIQSLELSIREQLSDDFRLPVLLRQYVNLMDARVCGLSLAKDFNQITEILMAADLSRIPLDRLNYFIDVPHEPIYQHFSWYRGG
;
A
#
# COMPACT_ATOMS: atom_id res chain seq x y z
N MET A 1 -6.16 -21.79 16.04
CA MET A 1 -5.20 -20.68 16.10
C MET A 1 -3.87 -21.22 15.62
N THR A 2 -3.47 -20.89 14.41
CA THR A 2 -2.12 -21.18 13.93
C THR A 2 -1.20 -20.11 14.53
N LEU A 3 -0.13 -20.56 15.18
CA LEU A 3 0.89 -19.66 15.72
C LEU A 3 1.54 -18.86 14.56
N PRO A 4 1.86 -17.58 14.77
CA PRO A 4 2.61 -16.83 13.78
C PRO A 4 3.95 -17.52 13.49
N PRO A 5 4.49 -17.43 12.26
CA PRO A 5 5.79 -17.98 11.95
C PRO A 5 6.86 -17.36 12.86
N PRO A 6 7.92 -18.11 13.22
CA PRO A 6 8.98 -17.59 14.08
C PRO A 6 9.64 -16.37 13.45
N SER A 7 9.90 -15.34 14.25
CA SER A 7 10.65 -14.16 13.84
C SER A 7 12.08 -14.56 13.42
N ILE A 8 12.53 -14.07 12.26
CA ILE A 8 13.93 -14.26 11.84
C ILE A 8 14.79 -13.23 12.61
N PRO A 9 15.93 -13.66 13.19
CA PRO A 9 16.87 -12.73 13.77
C PRO A 9 17.34 -11.70 12.74
N ASP A 10 17.48 -10.43 13.15
CA ASP A 10 17.97 -9.34 12.27
C ASP A 10 19.31 -9.65 11.59
N SER A 11 20.13 -10.52 12.17
CA SER A 11 21.41 -10.97 11.63
C SER A 11 21.32 -11.85 10.37
N GLU A 12 20.14 -12.39 10.05
CA GLU A 12 19.93 -13.22 8.85
C GLU A 12 19.35 -12.47 7.66
N ILE A 13 18.98 -11.19 7.84
CA ILE A 13 18.39 -10.38 6.79
C ILE A 13 19.53 -9.75 5.98
N GLN A 14 19.92 -10.42 4.91
CA GLN A 14 20.88 -9.86 3.96
C GLN A 14 20.27 -8.67 3.22
N GLU A 15 21.06 -7.58 3.11
CA GLU A 15 20.69 -6.45 2.26
C GLU A 15 20.62 -6.92 0.79
N VAL A 16 19.47 -6.67 0.15
CA VAL A 16 19.24 -7.04 -1.24
C VAL A 16 19.86 -5.97 -2.13
N THR A 17 20.78 -6.37 -2.99
CA THR A 17 21.45 -5.46 -3.94
C THR A 17 21.20 -5.88 -5.38
N LEU A 18 21.05 -4.91 -6.26
CA LEU A 18 21.02 -5.09 -7.71
C LEU A 18 22.43 -4.92 -8.29
N SER A 19 22.79 -5.74 -9.27
CA SER A 19 24.08 -5.57 -9.92
C SER A 19 24.14 -4.27 -10.73
N ALA A 20 25.33 -3.67 -10.86
CA ALA A 20 25.54 -2.47 -11.66
C ALA A 20 25.13 -2.68 -13.14
N GLU A 21 25.31 -3.89 -13.67
CA GLU A 21 24.89 -4.26 -15.02
C GLU A 21 23.34 -4.21 -15.13
N LEU A 22 22.63 -4.77 -14.15
CA LEU A 22 21.16 -4.76 -14.12
C LEU A 22 20.63 -3.33 -14.03
N ILE A 23 21.23 -2.51 -13.15
CA ILE A 23 20.85 -1.09 -13.00
C ILE A 23 21.08 -0.36 -14.32
N GLY A 24 22.25 -0.51 -14.95
CA GLY A 24 22.57 0.16 -16.21
C GLY A 24 21.66 -0.27 -17.36
N ARG A 25 21.28 -1.55 -17.44
CA ARG A 25 20.48 -2.09 -18.55
C ARG A 25 18.97 -1.84 -18.38
N GLU A 26 18.44 -2.08 -17.18
CA GLU A 26 16.99 -2.11 -16.97
C GLU A 26 16.44 -0.81 -16.36
N LEU A 27 17.26 -0.09 -15.57
CA LEU A 27 16.77 1.02 -14.77
C LEU A 27 17.14 2.41 -15.32
N LEU A 28 18.14 2.53 -16.19
CA LEU A 28 18.67 3.83 -16.62
C LEU A 28 17.58 4.78 -17.20
N GLN A 29 16.58 4.24 -17.89
CA GLN A 29 15.50 5.01 -18.52
C GLN A 29 14.18 5.00 -17.74
N SER A 30 14.13 4.33 -16.60
CA SER A 30 12.92 4.13 -15.81
C SER A 30 12.83 5.06 -14.59
N ARG A 31 13.86 5.90 -14.37
CA ARG A 31 13.92 6.79 -13.21
C ARG A 31 12.84 7.87 -13.28
N LEU A 32 12.04 7.95 -12.21
CA LEU A 32 11.03 9.00 -12.04
C LEU A 32 11.63 10.26 -11.42
N PHE A 33 12.36 10.11 -10.32
CA PHE A 33 13.06 11.20 -9.62
C PHE A 33 14.10 10.65 -8.63
N SER A 34 14.89 11.56 -8.05
CA SER A 34 15.82 11.27 -6.96
C SER A 34 15.45 12.07 -5.72
N ILE A 35 15.68 11.51 -4.53
CA ILE A 35 15.43 12.15 -3.24
C ILE A 35 16.44 11.64 -2.20
N GLU A 36 17.16 12.55 -1.53
CA GLU A 36 18.07 12.22 -0.42
C GLU A 36 19.04 11.05 -0.72
N GLY A 37 19.58 11.02 -1.92
CA GLY A 37 20.53 9.98 -2.35
C GLY A 37 19.89 8.67 -2.82
N LEU A 38 18.56 8.58 -2.83
CA LEU A 38 17.82 7.46 -3.39
C LEU A 38 17.24 7.83 -4.75
N GLU A 39 17.07 6.85 -5.62
CA GLU A 39 16.40 6.98 -6.92
C GLU A 39 15.15 6.11 -6.95
N LEU A 40 14.03 6.68 -7.39
CA LEU A 40 12.80 5.94 -7.63
C LEU A 40 12.63 5.65 -9.11
N HIS A 41 12.37 4.38 -9.40
CA HIS A 41 12.21 3.84 -10.75
C HIS A 41 10.82 3.22 -10.91
N LEU A 42 10.26 3.31 -12.13
CA LEU A 42 9.05 2.59 -12.52
C LEU A 42 9.42 1.52 -13.56
N ILE A 43 9.16 0.27 -13.22
CA ILE A 43 9.40 -0.88 -14.10
C ILE A 43 8.06 -1.43 -14.54
N PRO A 44 7.73 -1.42 -15.83
CA PRO A 44 6.55 -2.09 -16.35
C PRO A 44 6.55 -3.59 -16.04
N GLY A 45 5.38 -4.17 -15.83
CA GLY A 45 5.25 -5.59 -15.46
C GLY A 45 5.90 -6.55 -16.44
N GLU A 46 5.86 -6.25 -17.74
CA GLU A 46 6.53 -7.01 -18.80
C GLU A 46 8.06 -7.03 -18.67
N ARG A 47 8.64 -6.04 -17.97
CA ARG A 47 10.08 -5.91 -17.71
C ARG A 47 10.47 -6.28 -16.28
N PHE A 48 9.55 -6.86 -15.52
CA PHE A 48 9.77 -7.17 -14.10
C PHE A 48 10.71 -8.37 -13.88
N ALA A 49 10.72 -9.35 -14.78
CA ALA A 49 11.43 -10.61 -14.60
C ALA A 49 12.91 -10.48 -14.16
N PRO A 50 13.74 -9.56 -14.71
CA PRO A 50 15.14 -9.42 -14.31
C PRO A 50 15.33 -8.96 -12.84
N VAL A 51 14.36 -8.24 -12.26
CA VAL A 51 14.41 -7.71 -10.89
C VAL A 51 13.56 -8.51 -9.91
N ALA A 52 12.77 -9.46 -10.39
CA ALA A 52 11.78 -10.19 -9.61
C ALA A 52 12.38 -10.88 -8.38
N ASP A 53 13.54 -11.52 -8.54
CA ASP A 53 14.21 -12.23 -7.45
C ASP A 53 14.56 -11.30 -6.29
N ALA A 54 15.16 -10.17 -6.60
CA ALA A 54 15.54 -9.15 -5.63
C ALA A 54 14.31 -8.56 -4.92
N VAL A 55 13.27 -8.24 -5.68
CA VAL A 55 12.02 -7.70 -5.12
C VAL A 55 11.32 -8.71 -4.22
N GLY A 56 11.26 -9.98 -4.64
CA GLY A 56 10.67 -11.06 -3.84
C GLY A 56 11.40 -11.30 -2.53
N LEU A 57 12.74 -11.25 -2.53
CA LEU A 57 13.57 -11.35 -1.33
C LEU A 57 13.33 -10.16 -0.38
N LEU A 58 13.32 -8.93 -0.90
CA LEU A 58 13.04 -7.73 -0.11
C LEU A 58 11.65 -7.81 0.56
N ARG A 59 10.62 -8.16 -0.20
CA ARG A 59 9.24 -8.26 0.29
C ARG A 59 9.13 -9.28 1.41
N GLU A 60 9.60 -10.51 1.18
CA GLU A 60 9.53 -11.56 2.19
C GLU A 60 10.30 -11.19 3.46
N ALA A 61 11.52 -10.65 3.33
CA ALA A 61 12.30 -10.19 4.48
C ALA A 61 11.56 -9.11 5.28
N THR A 62 10.97 -8.12 4.59
CA THR A 62 10.19 -7.04 5.23
C THR A 62 8.96 -7.56 5.95
N TYR A 63 8.21 -8.46 5.32
CA TYR A 63 6.96 -8.97 5.88
C TYR A 63 7.19 -9.92 7.04
N ARG A 64 8.25 -10.73 7.01
CA ARG A 64 8.63 -11.57 8.15
C ARG A 64 8.96 -10.74 9.39
N GLN A 65 9.62 -9.60 9.25
CA GLN A 65 9.87 -8.68 10.37
C GLN A 65 8.56 -8.19 11.01
N GLN A 66 7.50 -8.10 10.22
CA GLN A 66 6.17 -7.69 10.67
C GLN A 66 5.28 -8.89 11.04
N LEU A 67 5.85 -10.09 11.13
CA LEU A 67 5.14 -11.35 11.39
C LEU A 67 4.00 -11.62 10.40
N SER A 68 4.18 -11.19 9.14
CA SER A 68 3.19 -11.30 8.07
C SER A 68 3.72 -11.94 6.79
N GLY A 69 4.97 -12.39 6.73
CA GLY A 69 5.56 -13.07 5.58
C GLY A 69 4.92 -14.43 5.28
N SER A 70 5.05 -14.90 4.04
CA SER A 70 4.50 -16.19 3.59
C SER A 70 5.22 -17.41 4.19
N GLY A 71 6.47 -17.22 4.60
CA GLY A 71 7.38 -18.30 5.00
C GLY A 71 8.20 -18.87 3.84
N ASP A 72 7.87 -18.50 2.61
CA ASP A 72 8.65 -18.85 1.43
C ASP A 72 9.93 -18.03 1.35
N ARG A 73 10.87 -18.44 0.52
CA ARG A 73 12.13 -17.69 0.33
C ARG A 73 11.89 -16.31 -0.26
N ARG A 74 10.80 -16.13 -1.03
CA ARG A 74 10.47 -14.91 -1.78
C ARG A 74 8.98 -14.69 -1.78
N ASP A 75 8.54 -13.46 -1.58
CA ASP A 75 7.14 -13.06 -1.81
C ASP A 75 6.96 -12.67 -3.28
N LEU A 76 6.64 -13.65 -4.10
CA LEU A 76 6.28 -13.50 -5.52
C LEU A 76 5.02 -14.30 -5.81
N ASP A 77 4.16 -13.74 -6.64
CA ASP A 77 2.99 -14.46 -7.16
C ASP A 77 2.87 -14.29 -8.69
N GLY A 78 2.02 -15.11 -9.32
CA GLY A 78 1.80 -15.07 -10.78
C GLY A 78 1.20 -13.75 -11.27
N ARG A 79 0.76 -12.86 -10.37
CA ARG A 79 0.18 -11.56 -10.70
C ARG A 79 1.26 -10.50 -10.92
N ASP A 80 2.48 -10.69 -10.40
CA ASP A 80 3.52 -9.66 -10.43
C ASP A 80 3.85 -9.18 -11.85
N SER A 81 3.74 -10.04 -12.87
CA SER A 81 3.93 -9.66 -14.27
C SER A 81 2.83 -8.75 -14.85
N ALA A 82 1.68 -8.67 -14.18
CA ALA A 82 0.56 -7.80 -14.56
C ALA A 82 0.52 -6.46 -13.82
N TYR A 83 1.49 -6.21 -12.95
CA TYR A 83 1.66 -4.96 -12.21
C TYR A 83 2.89 -4.22 -12.68
N ASP A 84 2.83 -2.90 -12.68
CA ASP A 84 4.02 -2.07 -12.73
C ASP A 84 4.64 -1.97 -11.34
N HIS A 85 5.97 -1.85 -11.27
CA HIS A 85 6.70 -1.89 -10.02
C HIS A 85 7.47 -0.61 -9.78
N LEU A 86 7.26 0.00 -8.60
CA LEU A 86 8.12 1.03 -8.07
C LEU A 86 9.29 0.38 -7.36
N LEU A 87 10.50 0.77 -7.72
CA LEU A 87 11.74 0.35 -7.07
C LEU A 87 12.50 1.56 -6.56
N LEU A 88 12.76 1.59 -5.26
CA LEU A 88 13.56 2.61 -4.61
C LEU A 88 14.97 2.06 -4.41
N ILE A 89 15.98 2.72 -4.95
CA ILE A 89 17.35 2.20 -5.03
C ILE A 89 18.33 3.25 -4.50
N GLU A 90 19.35 2.80 -3.79
CA GLU A 90 20.53 3.60 -3.47
C GLU A 90 21.59 3.38 -4.57
N PRO A 91 21.81 4.35 -5.49
CA PRO A 91 22.60 4.11 -6.71
C PRO A 91 24.04 3.71 -6.42
N GLY A 92 24.65 4.28 -5.35
CA GLY A 92 26.06 4.07 -5.03
C GLY A 92 26.39 2.64 -4.62
N SER A 93 25.46 1.97 -3.92
CA SER A 93 25.64 0.58 -3.45
C SER A 93 24.84 -0.43 -4.29
N GLY A 94 23.87 0.02 -5.07
CA GLY A 94 22.90 -0.83 -5.72
C GLY A 94 21.84 -1.43 -4.76
N ALA A 95 21.80 -0.98 -3.50
CA ALA A 95 20.88 -1.51 -2.51
C ALA A 95 19.42 -1.20 -2.89
N LEU A 96 18.57 -2.23 -2.89
CA LEU A 96 17.13 -2.10 -3.06
C LEU A 96 16.52 -1.63 -1.75
N ALA A 97 16.30 -0.31 -1.64
CA ALA A 97 15.79 0.33 -0.44
C ALA A 97 14.30 0.05 -0.21
N GLY A 98 13.52 -0.09 -1.28
CA GLY A 98 12.09 -0.34 -1.18
C GLY A 98 11.46 -0.74 -2.50
N ALA A 99 10.23 -1.27 -2.40
CA ALA A 99 9.41 -1.62 -3.55
C ALA A 99 7.92 -1.42 -3.25
N ALA A 100 7.14 -1.19 -4.31
CA ALA A 100 5.68 -1.28 -4.31
C ALA A 100 5.24 -1.77 -5.69
N ARG A 101 4.01 -2.27 -5.82
CA ARG A 101 3.43 -2.61 -7.14
C ARG A 101 2.15 -1.81 -7.36
N LEU A 102 1.90 -1.49 -8.63
CA LEU A 102 0.79 -0.66 -9.08
C LEU A 102 0.01 -1.39 -10.16
N GLN A 103 -1.32 -1.32 -10.10
CA GLN A 103 -2.17 -1.78 -11.20
C GLN A 103 -3.18 -0.70 -11.57
N PHE A 104 -3.25 -0.41 -12.84
CA PHE A 104 -4.17 0.57 -13.40
C PHE A 104 -5.53 -0.09 -13.65
N LEU A 105 -6.59 0.52 -13.13
CA LEU A 105 -7.98 0.12 -13.31
C LEU A 105 -8.70 1.26 -14.04
N PRO A 106 -8.61 1.34 -15.38
CA PRO A 106 -9.19 2.43 -16.16
C PRO A 106 -10.72 2.38 -16.09
N GLY A 107 -11.34 3.55 -16.00
CA GLY A 107 -12.79 3.71 -16.15
C GLY A 107 -13.24 3.37 -17.57
N GLN A 108 -14.49 3.33 -17.82
CA GLN A 108 -15.27 2.86 -19.00
C GLN A 108 -14.64 2.90 -20.41
N CYS A 109 -13.38 3.15 -20.57
CA CYS A 109 -12.70 3.21 -21.85
C CYS A 109 -11.95 1.91 -22.15
N GLY A 110 -12.68 0.97 -22.76
CA GLY A 110 -12.11 -0.22 -23.36
C GLY A 110 -11.95 -1.39 -22.39
N THR A 111 -12.43 -2.53 -22.84
CA THR A 111 -12.03 -3.83 -22.31
C THR A 111 -10.52 -3.94 -22.45
N SER A 112 -9.78 -3.58 -21.43
CA SER A 112 -8.38 -4.00 -21.35
C SER A 112 -8.43 -5.51 -21.16
N ASP A 113 -8.20 -6.24 -22.24
CA ASP A 113 -7.91 -7.66 -22.22
C ASP A 113 -6.60 -7.85 -21.43
N LEU A 114 -6.71 -7.78 -20.11
CA LEU A 114 -5.66 -8.38 -19.29
C LEU A 114 -5.66 -9.86 -19.63
N PRO A 115 -4.51 -10.47 -19.89
CA PRO A 115 -4.41 -11.90 -20.17
C PRO A 115 -5.24 -12.67 -19.14
N ASP A 116 -6.09 -13.57 -19.64
CA ASP A 116 -6.94 -14.43 -18.83
C ASP A 116 -6.06 -15.11 -17.77
N GLY A 117 -6.28 -14.79 -16.49
CA GLY A 117 -5.46 -15.27 -15.37
C GLY A 117 -4.76 -14.20 -14.53
N SER A 118 -4.60 -12.97 -15.00
CA SER A 118 -3.97 -11.88 -14.24
C SER A 118 -4.99 -11.05 -13.46
N GLN A 119 -5.73 -11.68 -12.54
CA GLN A 119 -6.59 -10.93 -11.62
C GLN A 119 -5.74 -10.05 -10.71
N SER A 120 -6.21 -8.81 -10.44
CA SER A 120 -5.61 -7.98 -9.41
C SER A 120 -5.74 -8.65 -8.04
N TYR A 121 -4.89 -8.27 -7.08
CA TYR A 121 -5.01 -8.79 -5.73
C TYR A 121 -6.30 -8.29 -5.07
N LEU A 122 -6.72 -7.07 -5.36
CA LEU A 122 -8.03 -6.56 -4.93
C LEU A 122 -9.18 -7.41 -5.46
N GLU A 123 -9.15 -7.79 -6.75
CA GLU A 123 -10.18 -8.67 -7.34
C GLU A 123 -10.17 -10.07 -6.72
N HIS A 124 -8.99 -10.57 -6.33
CA HIS A 124 -8.88 -11.83 -5.61
C HIS A 124 -9.53 -11.75 -4.22
N VAL A 125 -9.31 -10.67 -3.49
CA VAL A 125 -9.86 -10.47 -2.14
C VAL A 125 -11.32 -10.06 -2.17
N TYR A 126 -11.71 -9.18 -3.09
CA TYR A 126 -13.07 -8.63 -3.26
C TYR A 126 -13.61 -8.94 -4.66
N PRO A 127 -14.19 -10.12 -4.89
CA PRO A 127 -14.67 -10.51 -6.22
C PRO A 127 -15.69 -9.50 -6.78
N GLY A 128 -15.44 -9.04 -8.01
CA GLY A 128 -16.25 -8.02 -8.69
C GLY A 128 -15.84 -6.57 -8.39
N ILE A 129 -14.82 -6.33 -7.58
CA ILE A 129 -14.37 -4.98 -7.24
C ILE A 129 -13.83 -4.24 -8.47
N LYS A 130 -13.12 -4.92 -9.37
CA LYS A 130 -12.59 -4.32 -10.59
C LYS A 130 -13.73 -3.72 -11.42
N ALA A 131 -14.75 -4.51 -11.73
CA ALA A 131 -15.92 -4.04 -12.48
C ALA A 131 -16.61 -2.87 -11.77
N ARG A 132 -16.72 -2.93 -10.44
CA ARG A 132 -17.32 -1.86 -9.64
C ARG A 132 -16.51 -0.58 -9.72
N LEU A 133 -15.20 -0.62 -9.51
CA LEU A 133 -14.32 0.55 -9.55
C LEU A 133 -14.28 1.17 -10.95
N THR A 134 -14.10 0.37 -12.01
CA THR A 134 -14.09 0.89 -13.38
C THR A 134 -15.40 1.56 -13.78
N SER A 135 -16.53 1.16 -13.16
CA SER A 135 -17.81 1.85 -13.37
C SER A 135 -17.88 3.24 -12.70
N LEU A 136 -17.01 3.52 -11.76
CA LEU A 136 -16.95 4.78 -11.01
C LEU A 136 -15.91 5.76 -11.59
N GLY A 137 -14.89 5.28 -12.27
CA GLY A 137 -13.84 6.13 -12.83
C GLY A 137 -12.49 5.41 -12.98
N ASN A 138 -11.43 6.19 -12.99
CA ASN A 138 -10.06 5.70 -13.06
C ASN A 138 -9.51 5.46 -11.65
N HIS A 139 -9.13 4.24 -11.35
CA HIS A 139 -8.63 3.83 -10.05
C HIS A 139 -7.26 3.18 -10.16
N LEU A 140 -6.36 3.48 -9.24
CA LEU A 140 -5.03 2.86 -9.13
C LEU A 140 -4.99 1.96 -7.90
N GLU A 141 -4.69 0.68 -8.10
CA GLU A 141 -4.35 -0.23 -7.01
C GLU A 141 -2.88 -0.08 -6.67
N ILE A 142 -2.56 0.10 -5.38
CA ILE A 142 -1.21 0.07 -4.84
C ILE A 142 -1.10 -1.05 -3.82
N GLY A 143 -0.06 -1.87 -3.93
CA GLY A 143 0.15 -2.99 -3.02
C GLY A 143 1.60 -3.38 -2.86
N ARG A 144 1.84 -4.35 -2.00
CA ARG A 144 3.18 -4.92 -1.74
C ARG A 144 4.23 -3.85 -1.40
N VAL A 145 3.84 -2.81 -0.64
CA VAL A 145 4.77 -1.79 -0.15
C VAL A 145 5.74 -2.43 0.84
N ALA A 146 7.02 -2.41 0.53
CA ALA A 146 8.08 -2.98 1.35
C ALA A 146 9.28 -2.03 1.41
N LEU A 147 9.91 -1.92 2.57
CA LEU A 147 11.15 -1.17 2.80
C LEU A 147 12.16 -2.07 3.51
N ALA A 148 13.39 -2.12 3.02
CA ALA A 148 14.46 -2.81 3.70
C ALA A 148 14.73 -2.16 5.08
N SER A 149 15.09 -2.97 6.07
CA SER A 149 15.22 -2.58 7.48
C SER A 149 16.03 -1.31 7.69
N ARG A 150 17.14 -1.17 6.99
CA ARG A 150 18.03 0.00 7.05
C ARG A 150 17.30 1.29 6.67
N PHE A 151 16.34 1.21 5.76
CA PHE A 151 15.62 2.36 5.19
C PHE A 151 14.28 2.64 5.88
N GLN A 152 13.78 1.73 6.73
CA GLN A 152 12.50 1.93 7.45
C GLN A 152 12.53 3.12 8.42
N LYS A 153 13.70 3.43 8.97
CA LYS A 153 13.89 4.56 9.91
C LYS A 153 14.14 5.90 9.19
N GLN A 154 14.25 5.90 7.86
CA GLN A 154 14.45 7.09 7.05
C GLN A 154 13.10 7.59 6.52
N PRO A 155 12.57 8.73 7.00
CA PRO A 155 11.21 9.19 6.63
C PRO A 155 11.02 9.36 5.11
N HIS A 156 12.06 9.78 4.40
CA HIS A 156 12.02 10.00 2.96
C HIS A 156 11.87 8.72 2.14
N SER A 157 12.24 7.55 2.66
CA SER A 157 12.15 6.28 1.92
C SER A 157 10.69 5.87 1.65
N LEU A 158 9.86 5.85 2.69
CA LEU A 158 8.42 5.58 2.52
C LEU A 158 7.75 6.70 1.72
N MET A 159 8.16 7.95 1.97
CA MET A 159 7.64 9.11 1.27
C MET A 159 7.95 9.07 -0.23
N ALA A 160 9.13 8.55 -0.63
CA ALA A 160 9.47 8.38 -2.04
C ALA A 160 8.52 7.43 -2.75
N LEU A 161 8.16 6.29 -2.13
CA LEU A 161 7.19 5.35 -2.70
C LEU A 161 5.80 5.99 -2.83
N PHE A 162 5.34 6.73 -1.83
CA PHE A 162 4.07 7.46 -1.90
C PHE A 162 4.06 8.51 -3.00
N ARG A 163 5.10 9.34 -3.06
CA ARG A 163 5.28 10.34 -4.12
C ARG A 163 5.25 9.71 -5.50
N GLY A 164 5.93 8.56 -5.67
CA GLY A 164 5.92 7.83 -6.94
C GLY A 164 4.54 7.37 -7.34
N GLY A 165 3.80 6.74 -6.45
CA GLY A 165 2.42 6.29 -6.71
C GLY A 165 1.50 7.45 -7.08
N LEU A 166 1.58 8.56 -6.32
CA LEU A 166 0.78 9.76 -6.58
C LEU A 166 1.18 10.46 -7.88
N LEU A 167 2.48 10.57 -8.17
CA LEU A 167 2.98 11.15 -9.42
C LEU A 167 2.46 10.36 -10.64
N ILE A 168 2.51 9.05 -10.56
CA ILE A 168 2.01 8.16 -11.62
C ILE A 168 0.51 8.30 -11.75
N ALA A 169 -0.24 8.28 -10.64
CA ALA A 169 -1.69 8.48 -10.66
C ALA A 169 -2.04 9.82 -11.34
N ALA A 170 -1.39 10.91 -10.94
CA ALA A 170 -1.63 12.23 -11.51
C ALA A 170 -1.34 12.27 -13.00
N ARG A 171 -0.15 11.83 -13.43
CA ARG A 171 0.26 11.84 -14.85
C ARG A 171 -0.61 10.97 -15.73
N SER A 172 -1.15 9.89 -15.18
CA SER A 172 -2.01 8.95 -15.90
C SER A 172 -3.50 9.26 -15.81
N GLY A 173 -3.89 10.33 -15.11
CA GLY A 173 -5.29 10.72 -14.96
C GLY A 173 -6.10 9.85 -14.00
N TYR A 174 -5.44 9.26 -13.01
CA TYR A 174 -6.06 8.46 -11.95
C TYR A 174 -6.11 9.29 -10.67
N ASP A 175 -7.29 9.55 -10.13
CA ASP A 175 -7.49 10.40 -8.96
C ASP A 175 -7.91 9.64 -7.69
N THR A 176 -8.08 8.33 -7.79
CA THR A 176 -8.41 7.48 -6.64
C THR A 176 -7.44 6.31 -6.52
N LEU A 177 -6.84 6.18 -5.33
CA LEU A 177 -5.95 5.06 -5.01
C LEU A 177 -6.66 4.09 -4.06
N HIS A 178 -6.44 2.80 -4.30
CA HIS A 178 -6.90 1.72 -3.42
C HIS A 178 -5.73 0.86 -3.00
N GLY A 179 -5.74 0.40 -1.76
CA GLY A 179 -4.73 -0.51 -1.25
C GLY A 179 -5.20 -1.28 -0.04
N LEU A 180 -4.58 -2.43 0.20
CA LEU A 180 -4.79 -3.24 1.38
C LEU A 180 -3.65 -3.00 2.37
N VAL A 181 -4.01 -2.64 3.58
CA VAL A 181 -3.07 -2.49 4.69
C VAL A 181 -3.19 -3.71 5.59
N SER A 182 -2.08 -4.41 5.76
CA SER A 182 -2.01 -5.58 6.65
C SER A 182 -2.01 -5.15 8.12
N TYR A 183 -2.80 -5.85 8.92
CA TYR A 183 -2.84 -5.71 10.37
C TYR A 183 -2.71 -7.08 11.02
N ASN A 184 -1.60 -7.29 11.73
CA ASN A 184 -1.36 -8.52 12.46
C ASN A 184 -2.17 -8.53 13.77
N HIS A 185 -3.39 -9.03 13.71
CA HIS A 185 -4.26 -9.12 14.86
C HIS A 185 -3.78 -10.16 15.91
N PHE A 186 -2.88 -11.08 15.54
CA PHE A 186 -2.30 -12.03 16.50
C PHE A 186 -1.32 -11.36 17.48
N ALA A 187 -0.80 -10.19 17.14
CA ALA A 187 0.09 -9.43 18.01
C ALA A 187 -0.63 -8.74 19.18
N HIS A 188 -1.96 -8.73 19.19
CA HIS A 188 -2.77 -7.99 20.14
C HIS A 188 -3.87 -8.87 20.75
N SER A 189 -4.35 -8.46 21.94
CA SER A 189 -5.48 -9.11 22.59
C SER A 189 -6.79 -8.84 21.84
N GLU A 190 -7.78 -9.72 22.03
CA GLU A 190 -9.09 -9.56 21.41
C GLU A 190 -9.76 -8.21 21.72
N PRO A 191 -9.74 -7.67 22.99
CA PRO A 191 -10.29 -6.35 23.27
C PRO A 191 -9.62 -5.23 22.47
N VAL A 192 -8.29 -5.28 22.28
CA VAL A 192 -7.53 -4.31 21.49
C VAL A 192 -7.95 -4.40 20.01
N ASN A 193 -8.02 -5.61 19.46
CA ASN A 193 -8.46 -5.84 18.08
C ASN A 193 -9.88 -5.31 17.84
N GLN A 194 -10.81 -5.59 18.75
CA GLN A 194 -12.20 -5.11 18.65
C GLN A 194 -12.27 -3.59 18.72
N ALA A 195 -11.58 -2.96 19.68
CA ALA A 195 -11.56 -1.50 19.80
C ALA A 195 -10.99 -0.83 18.54
N PHE A 196 -9.89 -1.34 18.02
CA PHE A 196 -9.24 -0.81 16.84
C PHE A 196 -10.08 -0.99 15.57
N LEU A 197 -10.46 -2.22 15.25
CA LEU A 197 -11.17 -2.52 14.00
C LEU A 197 -12.58 -1.95 14.00
N SER A 198 -13.30 -1.99 15.13
CA SER A 198 -14.63 -1.35 15.22
C SER A 198 -14.52 0.17 15.16
N GLY A 199 -13.45 0.77 15.68
CA GLY A 199 -13.18 2.20 15.56
C GLY A 199 -12.96 2.62 14.10
N LEU A 200 -12.27 1.81 13.31
CA LEU A 200 -12.05 2.06 11.89
C LEU A 200 -13.33 1.91 11.06
N MET A 201 -14.24 1.03 11.45
CA MET A 201 -15.52 0.79 10.77
C MET A 201 -16.62 1.77 11.17
N ARG A 202 -16.24 2.98 11.58
CA ARG A 202 -17.16 4.09 11.95
C ARG A 202 -16.70 5.40 11.33
N PRO A 203 -17.61 6.38 11.14
CA PRO A 203 -17.20 7.75 10.86
C PRO A 203 -16.20 8.28 11.92
N PRO A 204 -15.19 9.07 11.53
CA PRO A 204 -14.94 9.61 10.19
C PRO A 204 -14.13 8.68 9.27
N TYR A 205 -13.72 7.48 9.71
CA TYR A 205 -12.78 6.63 8.96
C TYR A 205 -13.46 5.75 7.92
N LEU A 206 -14.66 5.28 8.19
CA LEU A 206 -15.42 4.44 7.26
C LEU A 206 -15.92 5.26 6.05
N GLN A 207 -15.63 4.76 4.87
CA GLN A 207 -16.27 5.17 3.63
C GLN A 207 -17.37 4.16 3.28
N SER A 208 -18.63 4.55 3.50
CA SER A 208 -19.79 3.70 3.20
C SER A 208 -20.24 3.79 1.73
N GLU A 209 -19.87 4.87 1.05
CA GLU A 209 -20.21 5.10 -0.35
C GLU A 209 -18.96 5.44 -1.18
N PRO A 210 -18.83 4.90 -2.40
CA PRO A 210 -19.74 3.94 -3.02
C PRO A 210 -19.65 2.55 -2.39
N THR A 211 -20.76 1.82 -2.34
CA THR A 211 -20.79 0.44 -1.83
C THR A 211 -19.92 -0.47 -2.71
N LEU A 212 -18.97 -1.13 -2.09
CA LEU A 212 -18.06 -2.09 -2.72
C LEU A 212 -18.56 -3.54 -2.50
N PRO A 213 -18.14 -4.49 -3.34
CA PRO A 213 -18.44 -5.90 -3.14
C PRO A 213 -17.93 -6.41 -1.78
N ALA A 214 -18.60 -7.43 -1.24
CA ALA A 214 -18.13 -8.09 -0.04
C ALA A 214 -16.81 -8.86 -0.30
N PRO A 215 -15.89 -8.92 0.67
CA PRO A 215 -14.69 -9.71 0.53
C PRO A 215 -14.98 -11.21 0.50
N ARG A 216 -14.13 -11.98 -0.16
CA ARG A 216 -14.20 -13.45 -0.21
C ARG A 216 -14.17 -14.06 1.20
N HIS A 217 -13.40 -13.46 2.08
CA HIS A 217 -13.24 -13.89 3.48
C HIS A 217 -13.52 -12.70 4.40
N PRO A 218 -14.81 -12.42 4.71
CA PRO A 218 -15.16 -11.32 5.58
C PRO A 218 -14.66 -11.56 7.01
N LEU A 219 -14.25 -10.49 7.67
CA LEU A 219 -13.92 -10.53 9.09
C LEU A 219 -15.23 -10.43 9.90
N THR A 220 -15.70 -11.56 10.46
CA THR A 220 -17.02 -11.68 11.08
C THR A 220 -17.11 -11.18 12.52
N THR A 221 -15.97 -10.88 13.15
CA THR A 221 -15.89 -10.54 14.58
C THR A 221 -16.09 -9.07 14.88
N VAL A 222 -16.08 -8.20 13.87
CA VAL A 222 -16.21 -6.75 14.07
C VAL A 222 -17.67 -6.34 13.97
N GLN A 223 -18.28 -6.02 15.10
CA GLN A 223 -19.62 -5.42 15.12
C GLN A 223 -19.51 -3.94 14.73
N SER A 224 -20.06 -3.57 13.58
CA SER A 224 -20.26 -2.17 13.27
C SER A 224 -21.37 -1.62 14.17
N SER A 225 -21.15 -0.51 14.83
CA SER A 225 -22.22 0.24 15.49
C SER A 225 -22.46 1.52 14.70
N ASP A 226 -23.73 1.86 14.46
CA ASP A 226 -24.14 3.09 13.79
C ASP A 226 -23.88 4.36 14.62
N GLN A 227 -23.32 4.21 15.81
CA GLN A 227 -22.98 5.32 16.68
C GLN A 227 -21.76 6.06 16.12
N PRO A 228 -21.80 7.39 16.04
CA PRO A 228 -20.64 8.18 15.64
C PRO A 228 -19.45 7.90 16.56
N ASN A 229 -18.28 7.77 15.98
CA ASN A 229 -17.05 7.63 16.75
C ASN A 229 -16.75 8.96 17.44
N PRO A 230 -16.67 9.02 18.78
CA PRO A 230 -16.31 10.26 19.47
C PRO A 230 -14.85 10.67 19.23
N ILE A 231 -14.07 9.83 18.56
CA ILE A 231 -12.64 10.01 18.35
C ILE A 231 -12.41 10.73 17.01
N ALA A 232 -11.96 11.98 17.10
CA ALA A 232 -11.91 12.89 15.96
C ALA A 232 -10.78 12.60 14.95
N ASN A 233 -9.69 11.93 15.36
CA ASN A 233 -8.56 11.64 14.51
C ASN A 233 -7.91 10.30 14.86
N ILE A 234 -7.12 9.76 13.94
CA ILE A 234 -6.55 8.41 14.06
C ILE A 234 -5.56 8.30 15.23
N GLN A 235 -4.88 9.39 15.59
CA GLN A 235 -3.99 9.43 16.74
C GLN A 235 -4.76 9.33 18.05
N SER A 236 -5.94 9.94 18.13
CA SER A 236 -6.81 9.84 19.31
C SER A 236 -7.36 8.42 19.50
N LEU A 237 -7.60 7.69 18.39
CA LEU A 237 -7.95 6.27 18.46
C LEU A 237 -6.79 5.45 19.04
N GLU A 238 -5.56 5.65 18.54
CA GLU A 238 -4.37 5.00 19.09
C GLU A 238 -4.20 5.30 20.60
N LEU A 239 -4.30 6.58 20.97
CA LEU A 239 -4.14 7.01 22.36
C LEU A 239 -5.21 6.39 23.28
N SER A 240 -6.46 6.40 22.87
CA SER A 240 -7.56 5.79 23.63
C SER A 240 -7.35 4.29 23.87
N ILE A 241 -6.89 3.55 22.85
CA ILE A 241 -6.59 2.12 23.00
C ILE A 241 -5.41 1.92 23.95
N ARG A 242 -4.38 2.76 23.86
CA ARG A 242 -3.21 2.68 24.73
C ARG A 242 -3.56 2.96 26.18
N GLU A 243 -4.35 3.96 26.47
CA GLU A 243 -4.74 4.35 27.81
C GLU A 243 -5.69 3.34 28.47
N GLN A 244 -6.54 2.67 27.69
CA GLN A 244 -7.59 1.84 28.23
C GLN A 244 -7.30 0.33 28.17
N LEU A 245 -6.50 -0.12 27.22
CA LEU A 245 -6.37 -1.55 26.90
C LEU A 245 -4.93 -2.06 26.82
N SER A 246 -3.99 -1.31 26.23
CA SER A 246 -2.63 -1.82 25.98
C SER A 246 -1.65 -0.69 25.66
N ASP A 247 -0.73 -0.37 26.57
CA ASP A 247 0.25 0.73 26.48
C ASP A 247 1.17 0.61 25.26
N ASP A 248 1.40 -0.60 24.77
CA ASP A 248 2.28 -0.91 23.66
C ASP A 248 1.58 -0.93 22.29
N PHE A 249 0.26 -0.74 22.25
CA PHE A 249 -0.47 -0.65 20.99
C PHE A 249 0.07 0.48 20.12
N ARG A 250 0.29 0.16 18.84
CA ARG A 250 0.66 1.14 17.80
C ARG A 250 -0.12 0.87 16.53
N LEU A 251 -0.60 1.94 15.92
CA LEU A 251 -1.23 1.86 14.60
C LEU A 251 -0.24 1.33 13.56
N PRO A 252 -0.68 0.50 12.61
CA PRO A 252 0.12 0.19 11.43
C PRO A 252 0.62 1.49 10.76
N VAL A 253 1.92 1.57 10.52
CA VAL A 253 2.56 2.79 9.99
C VAL A 253 1.92 3.23 8.67
N LEU A 254 1.68 2.30 7.75
CA LEU A 254 1.04 2.58 6.46
C LEU A 254 -0.37 3.15 6.64
N LEU A 255 -1.20 2.55 7.51
CA LEU A 255 -2.55 3.04 7.77
C LEU A 255 -2.53 4.48 8.29
N ARG A 256 -1.68 4.75 9.28
CA ARG A 256 -1.52 6.10 9.83
C ARG A 256 -1.11 7.11 8.77
N GLN A 257 -0.17 6.72 7.90
CA GLN A 257 0.28 7.59 6.81
C GLN A 257 -0.82 7.83 5.77
N TYR A 258 -1.53 6.80 5.34
CA TYR A 258 -2.63 6.95 4.39
C TYR A 258 -3.73 7.87 4.92
N VAL A 259 -4.14 7.71 6.19
CA VAL A 259 -5.15 8.58 6.78
C VAL A 259 -4.65 10.02 6.92
N ASN A 260 -3.44 10.22 7.46
CA ASN A 260 -2.93 11.57 7.73
C ASN A 260 -2.53 12.33 6.47
N LEU A 261 -1.94 11.66 5.49
CA LEU A 261 -1.39 12.31 4.29
C LEU A 261 -2.42 12.42 3.18
N MET A 262 -3.25 11.40 2.99
CA MET A 262 -4.12 11.27 1.83
C MET A 262 -5.61 11.35 2.17
N ASP A 263 -5.99 11.62 3.41
CA ASP A 263 -7.38 11.54 3.90
C ASP A 263 -8.04 10.21 3.52
N ALA A 264 -7.22 9.14 3.46
CA ALA A 264 -7.71 7.82 3.06
C ALA A 264 -8.74 7.28 4.04
N ARG A 265 -9.73 6.59 3.50
CA ARG A 265 -10.86 6.02 4.24
C ARG A 265 -10.84 4.50 4.16
N VAL A 266 -11.37 3.88 5.19
CA VAL A 266 -11.56 2.42 5.24
C VAL A 266 -12.81 2.05 4.45
N CYS A 267 -12.67 1.13 3.52
CA CYS A 267 -13.78 0.65 2.68
C CYS A 267 -14.24 -0.75 3.05
N GLY A 268 -13.45 -1.49 3.82
CA GLY A 268 -13.78 -2.86 4.22
C GLY A 268 -12.66 -3.56 4.97
N LEU A 269 -13.01 -4.69 5.56
CA LEU A 269 -12.09 -5.58 6.27
C LEU A 269 -12.19 -6.98 5.71
N SER A 270 -11.06 -7.65 5.54
CA SER A 270 -10.97 -9.03 5.08
C SER A 270 -9.94 -9.82 5.87
N LEU A 271 -10.02 -11.15 5.75
CA LEU A 271 -9.04 -12.07 6.29
C LEU A 271 -8.19 -12.61 5.13
N ALA A 272 -6.89 -12.36 5.15
CA ALA A 272 -5.92 -12.85 4.17
C ALA A 272 -5.57 -14.32 4.45
N LYS A 273 -6.34 -15.28 3.93
CA LYS A 273 -6.10 -16.71 4.17
C LYS A 273 -4.80 -17.23 3.55
N ASP A 274 -4.40 -16.60 2.46
CA ASP A 274 -3.17 -16.88 1.70
C ASP A 274 -1.95 -16.09 2.21
N PHE A 275 -2.16 -15.23 3.23
CA PHE A 275 -1.10 -14.41 3.82
C PHE A 275 -1.19 -14.42 5.36
N ASN A 276 -0.80 -15.54 5.96
CA ASN A 276 -0.78 -15.79 7.42
C ASN A 276 -2.08 -15.49 8.17
N GLN A 277 -3.21 -15.50 7.50
CA GLN A 277 -4.53 -15.23 8.09
C GLN A 277 -4.62 -13.90 8.85
N ILE A 278 -3.81 -12.91 8.49
CA ILE A 278 -3.88 -11.57 9.08
C ILE A 278 -5.10 -10.81 8.59
N THR A 279 -5.46 -9.74 9.29
CA THR A 279 -6.50 -8.82 8.83
C THR A 279 -5.94 -7.92 7.73
N GLU A 280 -6.71 -7.74 6.66
CA GLU A 280 -6.47 -6.73 5.64
C GLU A 280 -7.53 -5.65 5.73
N ILE A 281 -7.07 -4.41 5.74
CA ILE A 281 -7.89 -3.19 5.80
C ILE A 281 -7.87 -2.58 4.40
N LEU A 282 -8.99 -2.64 3.68
CA LEU A 282 -9.12 -1.97 2.39
C LEU A 282 -9.26 -0.47 2.60
N MET A 283 -8.32 0.29 2.02
CA MET A 283 -8.28 1.74 2.07
C MET A 283 -8.51 2.32 0.68
N ALA A 284 -9.20 3.46 0.64
CA ALA A 284 -9.32 4.30 -0.55
C ALA A 284 -8.90 5.74 -0.24
N ALA A 285 -8.13 6.34 -1.13
CA ALA A 285 -7.74 7.76 -1.10
C ALA A 285 -8.25 8.44 -2.37
N ASP A 286 -9.20 9.34 -2.22
CA ASP A 286 -9.66 10.24 -3.28
C ASP A 286 -8.78 11.50 -3.25
N LEU A 287 -7.87 11.61 -4.21
CA LEU A 287 -6.88 12.67 -4.26
C LEU A 287 -7.51 14.06 -4.43
N SER A 288 -8.71 14.14 -4.99
CA SER A 288 -9.45 15.41 -5.13
C SER A 288 -9.88 15.99 -3.78
N ARG A 289 -9.89 15.19 -2.73
CA ARG A 289 -10.26 15.61 -1.37
C ARG A 289 -9.05 16.08 -0.55
N ILE A 290 -7.84 15.85 -1.03
CA ILE A 290 -6.63 16.28 -0.35
C ILE A 290 -6.47 17.79 -0.57
N PRO A 291 -6.29 18.61 0.47
CA PRO A 291 -5.97 20.04 0.32
C PRO A 291 -4.74 20.24 -0.57
N LEU A 292 -4.80 21.20 -1.49
CA LEU A 292 -3.75 21.45 -2.50
C LEU A 292 -2.38 21.75 -1.87
N ASP A 293 -2.34 22.47 -0.77
CA ASP A 293 -1.11 22.77 -0.04
C ASP A 293 -0.46 21.48 0.52
N ARG A 294 -1.27 20.56 1.03
CA ARG A 294 -0.81 19.25 1.49
C ARG A 294 -0.37 18.38 0.31
N LEU A 295 -1.19 18.32 -0.73
CA LEU A 295 -0.86 17.58 -1.94
C LEU A 295 0.47 18.06 -2.53
N ASN A 296 0.64 19.36 -2.68
CA ASN A 296 1.86 19.98 -3.18
C ASN A 296 3.08 19.69 -2.30
N TYR A 297 2.93 19.79 -0.97
CA TYR A 297 4.02 19.46 -0.04
C TYR A 297 4.50 18.00 -0.19
N PHE A 298 3.59 17.06 -0.37
CA PHE A 298 3.94 15.64 -0.47
C PHE A 298 4.37 15.22 -1.86
N ILE A 299 3.82 15.86 -2.90
CA ILE A 299 3.98 15.43 -4.29
C ILE A 299 4.84 16.43 -5.07
N ASP A 300 5.34 17.48 -4.46
CA ASP A 300 6.31 18.35 -5.09
C ASP A 300 7.60 17.55 -5.39
N VAL A 301 7.50 16.80 -6.47
CA VAL A 301 8.66 16.27 -7.18
C VAL A 301 9.31 17.47 -7.83
N PRO A 302 10.62 17.70 -7.68
CA PRO A 302 11.27 18.98 -7.85
C PRO A 302 10.71 19.81 -8.98
N HIS A 303 10.00 20.88 -8.62
CA HIS A 303 9.47 21.90 -9.52
C HIS A 303 8.32 21.47 -10.46
N GLU A 304 7.69 20.31 -10.24
CA GLU A 304 6.51 19.89 -11.00
C GLU A 304 5.24 20.03 -10.13
N PRO A 305 4.34 21.00 -10.42
CA PRO A 305 3.06 21.10 -9.74
C PRO A 305 2.15 19.95 -10.19
N ILE A 306 2.20 18.84 -9.48
CA ILE A 306 1.55 17.56 -9.86
C ILE A 306 0.03 17.71 -9.93
N TYR A 307 -0.56 18.52 -9.07
CA TYR A 307 -2.00 18.76 -9.08
C TYR A 307 -2.51 19.29 -10.42
N GLN A 308 -1.66 19.93 -11.25
CA GLN A 308 -2.04 20.38 -12.59
C GLN A 308 -2.38 19.22 -13.55
N HIS A 309 -1.92 18.01 -13.26
CA HIS A 309 -2.23 16.82 -14.04
C HIS A 309 -3.57 16.18 -13.66
N PHE A 310 -4.19 16.60 -12.56
CA PHE A 310 -5.49 16.07 -12.18
C PHE A 310 -6.62 16.81 -12.93
N SER A 311 -7.60 16.03 -13.42
CA SER A 311 -8.74 16.57 -14.18
C SER A 311 -9.60 17.54 -13.37
N TRP A 312 -9.62 17.46 -12.05
CA TRP A 312 -10.37 18.31 -11.13
C TRP A 312 -9.64 19.62 -10.79
N TYR A 313 -8.34 19.73 -11.05
CA TYR A 313 -7.59 20.97 -10.83
C TYR A 313 -7.88 21.97 -11.95
N ARG A 314 -8.47 23.07 -11.57
CA ARG A 314 -8.74 24.21 -12.48
C ARG A 314 -7.99 25.43 -11.97
N GLY A 315 -6.71 25.53 -12.22
CA GLY A 315 -5.83 26.56 -11.71
C GLY A 315 -6.54 27.81 -11.18
N GLY A 316 -6.25 28.18 -9.93
CA GLY A 316 -6.78 29.38 -9.32
C GLY A 316 -6.17 30.64 -9.93
#